data_d4e915f6882602a26e84d31b6c031b2e
#
_entry.id   d4e915f6882602a26e84d31b6c031b2e
#
_cell.length_a   1.000
_cell.length_b   1.000
_cell.length_c   1.000
_cell.angle_alpha   90.00
_cell.angle_beta   90.00
_cell.angle_gamma   90.00
#
_symmetry.space_group_name_H-M   'P 1'
#
loop_
_entity.id
_entity.type
_entity.pdbx_description
1 polymer ?
#
loop_
_entity_poly.entity_id
_entity_poly.type
_entity_poly.pdbx_seq_one_letter_code
_entity_poly.pdbx_strand_id
1 'polypeptide(L)'
;MSFPTALCTRTLGAAALLQLAAVQAAPNNPSTDWFRQAGYGVFVHYLSGLQNSRESVNSLGKETPWDECVREFDTERFAQTMQEVGAGYVMFTVMQVNRFLIAPNATYDRISGYAPGEACASRDLIADLYQSLSQRGIPLMLYYTGDGPRADAKANAGFGFQPPVSPEFVQRWTDVAREYSQRYGDKIKGWWVDGCYPWIGYNHENLARFAEALKAGNPNAVVAFNRGVDPLVMSYTPAEDYTCGEQNRFFDMPTGRWLDGEQWHILSYLGSSWGQAGSQYSKRELREYVFDVTQRGGVVSIDVLLFRDGSLDRSQVEILKDVRRELNEAKTRTPIPPGNLAFRKQAKLLSLDGTRELSVNSGVCFPRLGVDGDPNTCALAGGEWPWTYHVDLVDTTPIQRVKVTFGSGYPTQLEIKLSTDGKVWQTVAALADLDGSPCTATFAPVTARYVRVCAIKPDGPEQKGTQMAVAELEVYK
;
A
#
# COMPACT_ATOMS: atom_id res chain seq x y z
N MET A 1 -19.94 84.66 10.27
CA MET A 1 -18.61 84.10 10.64
C MET A 1 -18.72 82.61 10.35
N SER A 2 -18.17 82.20 9.20
CA SER A 2 -18.32 80.82 8.70
C SER A 2 -17.07 80.02 9.02
N PHE A 3 -17.21 78.88 9.61
CA PHE A 3 -16.10 77.87 9.77
C PHE A 3 -16.11 76.88 8.63
N PRO A 4 -14.98 76.48 8.07
CA PRO A 4 -14.93 75.47 7.05
C PRO A 4 -14.79 74.08 7.68
N THR A 5 -15.61 73.14 7.21
CA THR A 5 -15.59 71.74 7.52
C THR A 5 -14.45 71.02 6.77
N ALA A 6 -13.51 70.44 7.48
CA ALA A 6 -12.47 69.61 6.90
C ALA A 6 -13.01 68.19 6.61
N LEU A 7 -12.95 67.79 5.34
CA LEU A 7 -13.26 66.44 4.87
C LEU A 7 -12.09 65.52 5.12
N CYS A 8 -12.27 64.55 6.02
CA CYS A 8 -11.26 63.52 6.31
C CYS A 8 -11.52 62.32 5.38
N THR A 9 -10.74 62.22 4.31
CA THR A 9 -10.76 61.02 3.42
C THR A 9 -10.04 59.85 4.10
N ARG A 10 -10.78 58.85 4.55
CA ARG A 10 -10.25 57.54 4.94
C ARG A 10 -9.96 56.73 3.68
N THR A 11 -8.66 56.50 3.41
CA THR A 11 -8.21 55.48 2.47
C THR A 11 -8.42 54.11 3.10
N LEU A 12 -9.38 53.34 2.58
CA LEU A 12 -9.55 51.94 2.85
C LEU A 12 -8.42 51.18 2.11
N GLY A 13 -7.45 50.71 2.84
CA GLY A 13 -6.49 49.76 2.35
C GLY A 13 -7.19 48.41 2.12
N ALA A 14 -7.32 48.02 0.87
CA ALA A 14 -7.75 46.67 0.49
C ALA A 14 -6.64 45.69 0.88
N ALA A 15 -6.80 44.99 2.01
CA ALA A 15 -6.03 43.80 2.32
C ALA A 15 -6.49 42.70 1.35
N ALA A 16 -5.68 42.41 0.34
CA ALA A 16 -5.87 41.24 -0.51
C ALA A 16 -5.60 40.00 0.35
N LEU A 17 -6.64 39.34 0.83
CA LEU A 17 -6.60 38.00 1.33
C LEU A 17 -6.26 37.08 0.13
N LEU A 18 -4.99 36.71 0.01
CA LEU A 18 -4.60 35.55 -0.77
C LEU A 18 -5.24 34.32 -0.11
N GLN A 19 -6.40 33.90 -0.60
CA GLN A 19 -6.90 32.58 -0.36
C GLN A 19 -5.93 31.60 -1.07
N LEU A 20 -5.06 30.96 -0.29
CA LEU A 20 -4.41 29.73 -0.74
C LEU A 20 -5.55 28.73 -1.05
N ALA A 21 -5.82 28.53 -2.32
CA ALA A 21 -6.64 27.40 -2.74
C ALA A 21 -5.87 26.14 -2.30
N ALA A 22 -6.41 25.42 -1.31
CA ALA A 22 -5.87 24.13 -0.93
C ALA A 22 -5.80 23.28 -2.20
N VAL A 23 -4.60 22.78 -2.53
CA VAL A 23 -4.42 21.80 -3.61
C VAL A 23 -5.11 20.52 -3.14
N GLN A 24 -6.34 20.35 -3.54
CA GLN A 24 -7.11 19.15 -3.31
C GLN A 24 -6.89 18.21 -4.50
N ALA A 25 -6.47 16.98 -4.24
CA ALA A 25 -6.40 15.98 -5.30
C ALA A 25 -7.78 15.80 -5.94
N ALA A 26 -7.84 15.78 -7.26
CA ALA A 26 -9.09 15.57 -7.94
C ALA A 26 -9.57 14.12 -7.72
N PRO A 27 -10.82 13.91 -7.31
CA PRO A 27 -11.38 12.57 -7.25
C PRO A 27 -11.18 11.84 -8.59
N ASN A 28 -10.71 10.58 -8.53
CA ASN A 28 -10.39 9.79 -9.72
C ASN A 28 -9.31 10.45 -10.62
N ASN A 29 -8.25 10.95 -10.01
CA ASN A 29 -7.20 11.70 -10.67
C ASN A 29 -6.49 10.90 -11.78
N PRO A 30 -6.54 11.33 -13.07
CA PRO A 30 -5.89 10.63 -14.17
C PRO A 30 -4.36 10.62 -14.07
N SER A 31 -3.73 11.49 -13.26
CA SER A 31 -2.30 11.42 -12.99
C SER A 31 -1.85 10.10 -12.37
N THR A 32 -2.79 9.31 -11.83
CA THR A 32 -2.53 7.96 -11.31
C THR A 32 -2.65 6.85 -12.35
N ASP A 33 -2.97 7.14 -13.62
CA ASP A 33 -3.18 6.12 -14.66
C ASP A 33 -1.92 5.30 -14.93
N TRP A 34 -0.76 5.96 -15.00
CA TRP A 34 0.52 5.29 -15.16
C TRP A 34 0.82 4.36 -13.96
N PHE A 35 0.47 4.78 -12.74
CA PHE A 35 0.69 4.05 -11.50
C PHE A 35 -0.17 2.77 -11.47
N ARG A 36 -1.44 2.88 -11.84
CA ARG A 36 -2.31 1.71 -12.05
C ARG A 36 -1.77 0.77 -13.12
N GLN A 37 -1.28 1.30 -14.26
CA GLN A 37 -0.73 0.48 -15.35
C GLN A 37 0.54 -0.25 -14.93
N ALA A 38 1.35 0.35 -14.07
CA ALA A 38 2.54 -0.25 -13.48
C ALA A 38 2.20 -1.49 -12.63
N GLY A 39 1.07 -1.47 -11.92
CA GLY A 39 0.51 -2.60 -11.19
C GLY A 39 1.27 -2.93 -9.91
N TYR A 40 2.57 -3.26 -9.98
CA TYR A 40 3.40 -3.41 -8.79
C TYR A 40 4.77 -2.76 -8.96
N GLY A 41 5.34 -2.31 -7.84
CA GLY A 41 6.67 -1.72 -7.77
C GLY A 41 7.48 -2.24 -6.61
N VAL A 42 8.77 -1.92 -6.63
CA VAL A 42 9.72 -2.28 -5.58
C VAL A 42 10.00 -1.05 -4.73
N PHE A 43 9.85 -1.20 -3.42
CA PHE A 43 10.24 -0.24 -2.42
C PHE A 43 11.58 -0.66 -1.81
N VAL A 44 12.47 0.28 -1.52
CA VAL A 44 13.75 -0.01 -0.89
C VAL A 44 14.15 1.03 0.15
N HIS A 45 14.69 0.54 1.25
CA HIS A 45 15.36 1.36 2.26
C HIS A 45 16.85 1.46 1.97
N TYR A 46 17.33 2.66 1.62
CA TYR A 46 18.74 3.00 1.51
C TYR A 46 19.06 4.12 2.50
N LEU A 47 19.49 3.76 3.69
CA LEU A 47 19.55 4.64 4.86
C LEU A 47 20.86 4.50 5.61
N SER A 48 21.36 5.61 6.14
CA SER A 48 22.45 5.57 7.12
C SER A 48 22.01 4.76 8.35
N GLY A 49 22.92 3.92 8.84
CA GLY A 49 22.62 2.92 9.88
C GLY A 49 22.24 1.55 9.33
N LEU A 50 21.73 1.47 8.10
CA LEU A 50 21.54 0.20 7.40
C LEU A 50 22.73 -0.11 6.49
N GLN A 51 22.99 0.75 5.50
CA GLN A 51 24.00 0.47 4.47
C GLN A 51 25.43 0.80 4.88
N ASN A 52 25.65 1.52 5.97
CA ASN A 52 26.98 1.92 6.44
C ASN A 52 27.30 1.53 7.89
N SER A 53 26.54 0.63 8.49
CA SER A 53 26.80 0.07 9.82
C SER A 53 27.20 -1.40 9.71
N ARG A 54 28.38 -1.76 10.26
CA ARG A 54 28.90 -3.15 10.22
C ARG A 54 27.95 -4.18 10.80
N GLU A 55 27.09 -3.78 11.73
CA GLU A 55 26.12 -4.65 12.38
C GLU A 55 24.91 -5.00 11.47
N SER A 56 24.69 -4.20 10.43
CA SER A 56 23.59 -4.41 9.49
C SER A 56 24.03 -5.30 8.33
N VAL A 57 23.22 -6.31 7.99
CA VAL A 57 23.44 -7.16 6.81
C VAL A 57 23.49 -6.35 5.51
N ASN A 58 22.74 -5.26 5.43
CA ASN A 58 22.65 -4.37 4.27
C ASN A 58 24.01 -3.70 3.93
N SER A 59 24.91 -3.57 4.91
CA SER A 59 26.22 -2.94 4.75
C SER A 59 27.28 -3.83 4.10
N LEU A 60 27.00 -5.12 3.90
CA LEU A 60 27.98 -6.13 3.47
C LEU A 60 29.22 -6.18 4.41
N GLY A 61 29.02 -5.93 5.71
CA GLY A 61 30.07 -5.91 6.73
C GLY A 61 30.98 -4.68 6.71
N LYS A 62 30.64 -3.64 5.94
CA LYS A 62 31.40 -2.39 5.86
C LYS A 62 30.81 -1.32 6.76
N GLU A 63 31.72 -0.55 7.38
CA GLU A 63 31.38 0.67 8.11
C GLU A 63 32.18 1.83 7.50
N THR A 64 31.47 2.80 6.91
CA THR A 64 32.09 3.92 6.19
C THR A 64 31.28 5.20 6.43
N PRO A 65 31.88 6.39 6.21
CA PRO A 65 31.10 7.61 6.11
C PRO A 65 29.98 7.49 5.08
N TRP A 66 28.88 8.22 5.30
CA TRP A 66 27.70 8.16 4.44
C TRP A 66 28.01 8.53 2.99
N ASP A 67 28.76 9.58 2.76
CA ASP A 67 29.12 10.03 1.41
C ASP A 67 29.90 8.96 0.62
N GLU A 68 30.77 8.21 1.29
CA GLU A 68 31.48 7.07 0.68
C GLU A 68 30.51 5.92 0.35
N CYS A 69 29.59 5.62 1.27
CA CYS A 69 28.56 4.60 1.06
C CYS A 69 27.72 4.93 -0.18
N VAL A 70 27.24 6.17 -0.30
CA VAL A 70 26.45 6.62 -1.45
C VAL A 70 27.24 6.54 -2.76
N ARG A 71 28.56 6.84 -2.73
CA ARG A 71 29.42 6.74 -3.91
C ARG A 71 29.61 5.31 -4.43
N GLU A 72 29.52 4.30 -3.56
CA GLU A 72 29.66 2.89 -3.96
C GLU A 72 28.41 2.31 -4.64
N PHE A 73 27.27 2.98 -4.56
CA PHE A 73 26.00 2.47 -5.10
C PHE A 73 26.05 2.33 -6.64
N ASP A 74 25.82 1.12 -7.13
CA ASP A 74 25.75 0.81 -8.58
C ASP A 74 24.30 0.92 -9.07
N THR A 75 23.96 2.08 -9.63
CA THR A 75 22.61 2.36 -10.13
C THR A 75 22.24 1.52 -11.35
N GLU A 76 23.23 1.13 -12.15
CA GLU A 76 23.02 0.32 -13.35
C GLU A 76 22.65 -1.13 -12.98
N ARG A 77 23.42 -1.73 -12.07
CA ARG A 77 23.10 -3.05 -11.49
C ARG A 77 21.71 -3.05 -10.85
N PHE A 78 21.41 -2.03 -10.07
CA PHE A 78 20.11 -1.89 -9.43
C PHE A 78 18.99 -1.83 -10.46
N ALA A 79 19.11 -0.96 -11.47
CA ALA A 79 18.10 -0.80 -12.52
C ALA A 79 17.93 -2.07 -13.37
N GLN A 80 19.03 -2.79 -13.65
CA GLN A 80 18.96 -4.09 -14.32
C GLN A 80 18.18 -5.10 -13.49
N THR A 81 18.41 -5.18 -12.17
CA THR A 81 17.64 -6.07 -11.29
C THR A 81 16.16 -5.69 -11.27
N MET A 82 15.82 -4.37 -11.22
CA MET A 82 14.42 -3.91 -11.31
C MET A 82 13.76 -4.35 -12.61
N GLN A 83 14.46 -4.29 -13.73
CA GLN A 83 13.98 -4.81 -15.01
C GLN A 83 13.79 -6.34 -14.98
N GLU A 84 14.72 -7.07 -14.38
CA GLU A 84 14.65 -8.53 -14.28
C GLU A 84 13.46 -9.00 -13.46
N VAL A 85 13.13 -8.32 -12.38
CA VAL A 85 11.95 -8.63 -11.55
C VAL A 85 10.65 -8.06 -12.12
N GLY A 86 10.73 -7.22 -13.16
CA GLY A 86 9.57 -6.63 -13.82
C GLY A 86 8.88 -5.58 -12.97
N ALA A 87 9.63 -4.85 -12.15
CA ALA A 87 9.10 -3.72 -11.38
C ALA A 87 8.52 -2.66 -12.31
N GLY A 88 7.26 -2.31 -12.12
CA GLY A 88 6.58 -1.27 -12.89
C GLY A 88 6.97 0.14 -12.45
N TYR A 89 7.57 0.29 -11.27
CA TYR A 89 8.18 1.51 -10.72
C TYR A 89 9.10 1.15 -9.56
N VAL A 90 9.93 2.11 -9.16
CA VAL A 90 10.76 2.02 -7.95
C VAL A 90 10.39 3.16 -7.00
N MET A 91 10.27 2.85 -5.72
CA MET A 91 10.16 3.82 -4.65
C MET A 91 11.44 3.76 -3.79
N PHE A 92 12.20 4.84 -3.76
CA PHE A 92 13.53 4.89 -3.15
C PHE A 92 13.59 5.93 -2.03
N THR A 93 14.19 5.58 -0.88
CA THR A 93 14.28 6.49 0.27
C THR A 93 15.27 7.64 0.02
N VAL A 94 14.84 8.86 0.28
CA VAL A 94 15.72 10.04 0.31
C VAL A 94 16.46 10.12 1.64
N MET A 95 15.71 9.94 2.73
CA MET A 95 16.22 9.89 4.11
C MET A 95 15.11 9.42 5.06
N GLN A 96 15.47 9.02 6.27
CA GLN A 96 14.52 8.74 7.35
C GLN A 96 15.15 9.12 8.70
N VAL A 97 14.47 9.93 9.46
CA VAL A 97 14.72 10.40 10.84
C VAL A 97 16.13 10.93 11.17
N ASN A 98 17.16 10.49 10.48
CA ASN A 98 18.55 10.93 10.68
C ASN A 98 18.87 12.13 9.78
N ARG A 99 20.10 12.68 9.86
CA ARG A 99 20.49 13.83 9.05
C ARG A 99 20.87 13.52 7.61
N PHE A 100 21.05 12.27 7.25
CA PHE A 100 21.70 11.85 6.02
C PHE A 100 20.75 11.72 4.83
N LEU A 101 21.00 12.52 3.80
CA LEU A 101 20.26 12.49 2.53
C LEU A 101 21.14 11.90 1.42
N ILE A 102 20.50 11.29 0.40
CA ILE A 102 21.19 10.60 -0.72
C ILE A 102 21.60 11.51 -1.87
N ALA A 103 21.28 12.81 -1.80
CA ALA A 103 21.62 13.79 -2.83
C ALA A 103 21.82 15.18 -2.21
N PRO A 104 22.57 16.11 -2.85
CA PRO A 104 22.75 17.46 -2.38
C PRO A 104 21.44 18.21 -2.22
N ASN A 105 21.33 19.05 -1.17
CA ASN A 105 20.19 19.95 -0.97
C ASN A 105 20.66 21.21 -0.23
N ALA A 106 20.71 22.34 -0.93
CA ALA A 106 21.23 23.58 -0.39
C ALA A 106 20.31 24.18 0.69
N THR A 107 19.00 23.97 0.58
CA THR A 107 18.04 24.38 1.61
C THR A 107 18.24 23.60 2.89
N TYR A 108 18.46 22.28 2.78
CA TYR A 108 18.78 21.44 3.94
C TYR A 108 20.06 21.90 4.63
N ASP A 109 21.16 22.04 3.87
CA ASP A 109 22.46 22.46 4.43
C ASP A 109 22.34 23.79 5.16
N ARG A 110 21.69 24.78 4.54
CA ARG A 110 21.45 26.11 5.13
C ARG A 110 20.65 26.06 6.44
N ILE A 111 19.58 25.25 6.50
CA ILE A 111 18.70 25.19 7.68
C ILE A 111 19.33 24.34 8.78
N SER A 112 19.91 23.19 8.46
CA SER A 112 20.53 22.27 9.42
C SER A 112 21.86 22.78 9.96
N GLY A 113 22.51 23.71 9.24
CA GLY A 113 23.83 24.24 9.57
C GLY A 113 24.98 23.24 9.31
N TYR A 114 24.76 22.20 8.53
CA TYR A 114 25.82 21.34 8.02
C TYR A 114 26.43 21.92 6.75
N ALA A 115 27.73 21.69 6.56
CA ALA A 115 28.36 22.03 5.30
C ALA A 115 27.96 21.03 4.19
N PRO A 116 28.00 21.44 2.91
CA PRO A 116 27.77 20.52 1.79
C PRO A 116 28.66 19.27 1.89
N GLY A 117 28.06 18.09 1.75
CA GLY A 117 28.74 16.79 1.88
C GLY A 117 28.80 16.22 3.30
N GLU A 118 28.45 16.99 4.36
CA GLU A 118 28.44 16.47 5.72
C GLU A 118 27.15 15.70 6.08
N ALA A 119 26.02 16.16 5.60
CA ALA A 119 24.71 15.55 5.82
C ALA A 119 24.08 15.07 4.50
N CYS A 120 24.05 15.93 3.50
CA CYS A 120 23.67 15.55 2.15
C CYS A 120 24.87 14.89 1.46
N ALA A 121 24.66 13.76 0.76
CA ALA A 121 25.70 13.15 -0.07
C ALA A 121 26.15 14.12 -1.17
N SER A 122 27.44 14.14 -1.48
CA SER A 122 28.01 14.93 -2.59
C SER A 122 27.57 14.44 -3.95
N ARG A 123 27.35 13.13 -4.08
CA ARG A 123 26.77 12.47 -5.26
C ARG A 123 25.27 12.72 -5.32
N ASP A 124 24.76 13.11 -6.48
CA ASP A 124 23.33 13.17 -6.74
C ASP A 124 22.79 11.79 -7.13
N LEU A 125 22.59 10.92 -6.13
CA LEU A 125 22.11 9.56 -6.36
C LEU A 125 20.70 9.52 -6.96
N ILE A 126 19.86 10.54 -6.71
CA ILE A 126 18.52 10.62 -7.29
C ILE A 126 18.61 10.81 -8.81
N ALA A 127 19.47 11.71 -9.28
CA ALA A 127 19.69 11.93 -10.70
C ALA A 127 20.26 10.67 -11.40
N ASP A 128 21.22 10.00 -10.76
CA ASP A 128 21.80 8.77 -11.29
C ASP A 128 20.82 7.61 -11.35
N LEU A 129 19.98 7.43 -10.30
CA LEU A 129 18.89 6.44 -10.29
C LEU A 129 17.91 6.69 -11.42
N TYR A 130 17.46 7.96 -11.57
CA TYR A 130 16.58 8.31 -12.68
C TYR A 130 17.21 7.95 -14.03
N GLN A 131 18.48 8.26 -14.25
CA GLN A 131 19.17 7.97 -15.51
C GLN A 131 19.16 6.47 -15.83
N SER A 132 19.52 5.62 -14.88
CA SER A 132 19.58 4.16 -15.08
C SER A 132 18.20 3.52 -15.22
N LEU A 133 17.22 3.97 -14.44
CA LEU A 133 15.84 3.44 -14.46
C LEU A 133 15.08 3.88 -15.71
N SER A 134 15.21 5.15 -16.12
CA SER A 134 14.48 5.71 -17.27
C SER A 134 14.86 5.06 -18.60
N GLN A 135 16.11 4.61 -18.76
CA GLN A 135 16.57 3.83 -19.92
C GLN A 135 15.81 2.50 -20.06
N ARG A 136 15.19 2.02 -18.99
CA ARG A 136 14.39 0.80 -18.93
C ARG A 136 12.89 1.06 -18.86
N GLY A 137 12.49 2.33 -18.96
CA GLY A 137 11.09 2.75 -18.85
C GLY A 137 10.50 2.54 -17.44
N ILE A 138 11.35 2.50 -16.41
CA ILE A 138 10.93 2.29 -15.00
C ILE A 138 10.81 3.65 -14.31
N PRO A 139 9.60 4.11 -13.94
CA PRO A 139 9.38 5.34 -13.19
C PRO A 139 10.05 5.32 -11.82
N LEU A 140 10.60 6.48 -11.42
CA LEU A 140 11.16 6.71 -10.08
C LEU A 140 10.15 7.48 -9.24
N MET A 141 9.86 6.95 -8.06
CA MET A 141 9.18 7.60 -6.94
C MET A 141 10.14 7.75 -5.77
N LEU A 142 9.91 8.73 -4.93
CA LEU A 142 10.73 8.97 -3.75
C LEU A 142 9.93 8.77 -2.46
N TYR A 143 10.52 8.05 -1.51
CA TYR A 143 10.11 8.09 -0.12
C TYR A 143 10.74 9.30 0.55
N TYR A 144 9.94 10.04 1.28
CA TYR A 144 10.34 11.15 2.12
C TYR A 144 9.72 10.98 3.51
N THR A 145 10.15 11.76 4.51
CA THR A 145 9.57 11.66 5.85
C THR A 145 8.98 12.99 6.30
N GLY A 146 7.87 12.95 7.01
CA GLY A 146 7.20 14.13 7.56
C GLY A 146 7.79 14.61 8.87
N ASP A 147 8.55 13.78 9.59
CA ASP A 147 9.10 14.08 10.90
C ASP A 147 10.55 14.61 10.86
N GLY A 148 11.09 14.84 9.67
CA GLY A 148 12.38 15.46 9.45
C GLY A 148 13.57 14.72 10.08
N PRO A 149 14.72 15.40 10.27
CA PRO A 149 15.91 14.83 10.87
C PRO A 149 15.83 14.79 12.40
N ARG A 150 14.71 14.34 12.97
CA ARG A 150 14.41 14.43 14.42
C ARG A 150 15.40 13.70 15.31
N ALA A 151 16.11 12.69 14.78
CA ALA A 151 17.11 11.95 15.54
C ALA A 151 18.49 12.63 15.58
N ASP A 152 18.73 13.66 14.77
CA ASP A 152 19.96 14.45 14.79
C ASP A 152 19.73 15.77 15.50
N ALA A 153 20.38 15.97 16.65
CA ALA A 153 20.16 17.14 17.50
C ALA A 153 20.51 18.47 16.80
N LYS A 154 21.59 18.51 15.99
CA LYS A 154 22.01 19.74 15.29
C LYS A 154 21.03 20.08 14.16
N ALA A 155 20.71 19.14 13.30
CA ALA A 155 19.76 19.36 12.22
C ALA A 155 18.37 19.70 12.79
N ASN A 156 17.92 18.95 13.79
CA ASN A 156 16.62 19.20 14.42
C ASN A 156 16.53 20.60 15.06
N ALA A 157 17.61 21.11 15.65
CA ALA A 157 17.63 22.48 16.18
C ALA A 157 17.36 23.52 15.08
N GLY A 158 17.85 23.28 13.84
CA GLY A 158 17.58 24.14 12.69
C GLY A 158 16.15 24.05 12.18
N PHE A 159 15.63 22.84 12.06
CA PHE A 159 14.27 22.58 11.56
C PHE A 159 13.20 22.84 12.60
N GLY A 160 13.43 22.49 13.87
CA GLY A 160 12.49 22.72 14.97
C GLY A 160 11.37 21.68 15.05
N PHE A 161 11.64 20.41 14.67
CA PHE A 161 10.64 19.35 14.87
C PHE A 161 10.37 19.12 16.35
N GLN A 162 9.11 19.24 16.72
CA GLN A 162 8.58 18.91 18.04
C GLN A 162 7.08 18.63 17.90
N PRO A 163 6.56 17.51 18.45
CA PRO A 163 5.12 17.28 18.51
C PRO A 163 4.42 18.23 19.50
N PRO A 164 3.27 18.83 19.12
CA PRO A 164 2.70 18.84 17.79
C PRO A 164 3.54 19.68 16.82
N VAL A 165 3.61 19.26 15.55
CA VAL A 165 4.40 19.97 14.53
C VAL A 165 3.91 21.42 14.36
N SER A 166 4.86 22.36 14.36
CA SER A 166 4.55 23.78 14.16
C SER A 166 4.46 24.14 12.67
N PRO A 167 3.73 25.21 12.29
CA PRO A 167 3.73 25.71 10.91
C PRO A 167 5.12 26.06 10.39
N GLU A 168 6.02 26.54 11.24
CA GLU A 168 7.41 26.91 10.89
C GLU A 168 8.23 25.66 10.56
N PHE A 169 8.08 24.59 11.34
CA PHE A 169 8.71 23.30 11.01
C PHE A 169 8.20 22.79 9.66
N VAL A 170 6.88 22.73 9.48
CA VAL A 170 6.29 22.27 8.23
C VAL A 170 6.80 23.08 7.04
N GLN A 171 6.87 24.41 7.16
CA GLN A 171 7.39 25.29 6.10
C GLN A 171 8.85 24.96 5.77
N ARG A 172 9.73 24.93 6.79
CA ARG A 172 11.17 24.66 6.60
C ARG A 172 11.39 23.28 5.97
N TRP A 173 10.62 22.30 6.43
CA TRP A 173 10.77 20.93 5.97
C TRP A 173 10.21 20.72 4.54
N THR A 174 9.11 21.37 4.22
CA THR A 174 8.57 21.35 2.86
C THR A 174 9.42 22.17 1.88
N ASP A 175 10.19 23.18 2.32
CA ASP A 175 11.13 23.89 1.45
C ASP A 175 12.27 22.98 0.96
N VAL A 176 12.73 22.02 1.78
CA VAL A 176 13.69 20.98 1.37
C VAL A 176 13.08 20.08 0.29
N ALA A 177 11.85 19.62 0.51
CA ALA A 177 11.13 18.80 -0.46
C ALA A 177 10.88 19.55 -1.78
N ARG A 178 10.52 20.84 -1.70
CA ARG A 178 10.32 21.73 -2.85
C ARG A 178 11.58 21.87 -3.71
N GLU A 179 12.76 21.98 -3.08
CA GLU A 179 14.02 22.05 -3.81
C GLU A 179 14.24 20.80 -4.66
N TYR A 180 14.02 19.59 -4.10
CA TYR A 180 14.11 18.36 -4.86
C TYR A 180 13.04 18.27 -5.96
N SER A 181 11.80 18.60 -5.63
CA SER A 181 10.69 18.60 -6.60
C SER A 181 11.01 19.48 -7.81
N GLN A 182 11.48 20.71 -7.58
CA GLN A 182 11.83 21.66 -8.66
C GLN A 182 13.07 21.24 -9.43
N ARG A 183 14.08 20.66 -8.76
CA ARG A 183 15.32 20.20 -9.41
C ARG A 183 15.06 19.05 -10.37
N TYR A 184 14.26 18.10 -9.97
CA TYR A 184 14.06 16.89 -10.78
C TYR A 184 12.82 16.98 -11.69
N GLY A 185 11.86 17.83 -11.40
CA GLY A 185 10.69 18.04 -12.22
C GLY A 185 9.95 16.73 -12.51
N ASP A 186 9.63 16.50 -13.77
CA ASP A 186 8.89 15.33 -14.25
C ASP A 186 9.66 14.01 -14.21
N LYS A 187 10.94 14.02 -13.85
CA LYS A 187 11.75 12.83 -13.60
C LYS A 187 11.24 12.05 -12.39
N ILE A 188 10.66 12.73 -11.40
CA ILE A 188 10.04 12.11 -10.25
C ILE A 188 8.53 12.01 -10.48
N LYS A 189 8.03 10.76 -10.50
CA LYS A 189 6.62 10.48 -10.80
C LYS A 189 5.72 10.47 -9.58
N GLY A 190 6.28 10.34 -8.39
CA GLY A 190 5.48 10.36 -7.18
C GLY A 190 6.30 10.38 -5.90
N TRP A 191 5.58 10.58 -4.79
CA TRP A 191 6.13 10.68 -3.45
C TRP A 191 5.28 9.87 -2.47
N TRP A 192 5.95 9.17 -1.60
CA TRP A 192 5.37 8.50 -0.44
C TRP A 192 5.99 9.10 0.81
N VAL A 193 5.19 9.74 1.66
CA VAL A 193 5.68 10.52 2.80
C VAL A 193 5.34 9.81 4.10
N ASP A 194 6.35 9.27 4.74
CA ASP A 194 6.25 8.66 6.06
C ASP A 194 6.14 9.70 7.19
N GLY A 195 5.80 9.25 8.39
CA GLY A 195 5.85 10.10 9.58
C GLY A 195 4.85 11.25 9.61
N CYS A 196 3.79 11.19 8.80
CA CYS A 196 2.73 12.21 8.80
C CYS A 196 1.59 11.88 9.77
N TYR A 197 1.94 11.41 10.97
CA TYR A 197 0.97 10.87 11.92
C TYR A 197 0.08 11.95 12.54
N PRO A 198 -1.26 11.70 12.69
CA PRO A 198 -2.17 12.64 13.35
C PRO A 198 -1.75 12.99 14.78
N TRP A 199 -1.22 12.01 15.51
CA TRP A 199 -0.82 12.16 16.91
C TRP A 199 0.43 13.04 17.13
N ILE A 200 1.21 13.34 16.06
CA ILE A 200 2.30 14.33 16.12
C ILE A 200 1.88 15.69 15.55
N GLY A 201 0.59 15.89 15.25
CA GLY A 201 0.02 17.16 14.86
C GLY A 201 -0.18 17.38 13.37
N TYR A 202 0.00 16.34 12.52
CA TYR A 202 -0.36 16.45 11.10
C TYR A 202 -1.88 16.51 10.93
N ASN A 203 -2.32 17.38 10.03
CA ASN A 203 -3.71 17.61 9.68
C ASN A 203 -3.85 17.96 8.18
N HIS A 204 -5.08 18.09 7.68
CA HIS A 204 -5.32 18.32 6.26
C HIS A 204 -4.65 19.59 5.72
N GLU A 205 -4.56 20.66 6.52
CA GLU A 205 -3.97 21.94 6.09
C GLU A 205 -2.46 21.81 5.87
N ASN A 206 -1.73 21.24 6.83
CA ASN A 206 -0.27 21.10 6.69
C ASN A 206 0.12 20.01 5.70
N LEU A 207 -0.71 18.96 5.50
CA LEU A 207 -0.53 17.97 4.45
C LEU A 207 -0.78 18.55 3.05
N ALA A 208 -1.75 19.46 2.90
CA ALA A 208 -1.97 20.19 1.63
C ALA A 208 -0.75 21.05 1.25
N ARG A 209 -0.12 21.73 2.22
CA ARG A 209 1.15 22.48 2.01
C ARG A 209 2.29 21.55 1.59
N PHE A 210 2.32 20.37 2.18
CA PHE A 210 3.31 19.35 1.81
C PHE A 210 3.11 18.90 0.36
N ALA A 211 1.87 18.55 -0.02
CA ALA A 211 1.52 18.15 -1.39
C ALA A 211 1.89 19.25 -2.41
N GLU A 212 1.61 20.51 -2.10
CA GLU A 212 2.01 21.66 -2.94
C GLU A 212 3.53 21.71 -3.16
N ALA A 213 4.32 21.52 -2.11
CA ALA A 213 5.77 21.53 -2.21
C ALA A 213 6.30 20.37 -3.06
N LEU A 214 5.76 19.15 -2.86
CA LEU A 214 6.14 17.95 -3.59
C LEU A 214 5.75 18.01 -5.08
N LYS A 215 4.69 18.73 -5.41
CA LYS A 215 4.21 18.91 -6.79
C LYS A 215 4.75 20.18 -7.47
N ALA A 216 5.57 20.99 -6.80
CA ALA A 216 6.06 22.27 -7.31
C ALA A 216 6.84 22.17 -8.65
N GLY A 217 7.58 21.08 -8.86
CA GLY A 217 8.32 20.81 -10.09
C GLY A 217 7.58 19.92 -11.09
N ASN A 218 6.59 19.16 -10.60
CA ASN A 218 5.76 18.28 -11.42
C ASN A 218 4.33 18.24 -10.87
N PRO A 219 3.40 19.03 -11.41
CA PRO A 219 2.00 19.02 -10.97
C PRO A 219 1.29 17.67 -11.10
N ASN A 220 1.78 16.79 -11.98
CA ASN A 220 1.26 15.46 -12.21
C ASN A 220 1.94 14.38 -11.35
N ALA A 221 2.88 14.73 -10.46
CA ALA A 221 3.43 13.79 -9.50
C ALA A 221 2.33 13.34 -8.55
N VAL A 222 2.27 12.02 -8.27
CA VAL A 222 1.31 11.46 -7.32
C VAL A 222 1.88 11.47 -5.91
N VAL A 223 1.06 11.79 -4.91
CA VAL A 223 1.50 11.88 -3.51
C VAL A 223 0.59 11.07 -2.59
N ALA A 224 1.19 10.48 -1.54
CA ALA A 224 0.48 9.85 -0.43
C ALA A 224 1.19 10.14 0.90
N PHE A 225 0.45 10.16 2.00
CA PHE A 225 0.93 10.47 3.33
C PHE A 225 0.66 9.34 4.31
N ASN A 226 1.70 8.88 4.99
CA ASN A 226 1.56 7.80 5.95
C ASN A 226 1.06 8.31 7.30
N ARG A 227 -0.13 7.84 7.68
CA ARG A 227 -0.73 8.09 9.00
C ARG A 227 -0.38 7.00 10.03
N GLY A 228 0.36 5.98 9.62
CA GLY A 228 0.65 4.76 10.37
C GLY A 228 -0.05 3.53 9.80
N VAL A 229 0.18 2.39 10.44
CA VAL A 229 -0.45 1.12 10.07
C VAL A 229 -1.90 1.11 10.56
N ASP A 230 -2.84 1.04 9.64
CA ASP A 230 -4.28 0.88 9.92
C ASP A 230 -4.72 -0.59 9.69
N PRO A 231 -5.85 -1.03 10.27
CA PRO A 231 -6.37 -2.39 10.05
C PRO A 231 -6.71 -2.70 8.59
N LEU A 232 -7.09 -1.68 7.81
CA LEU A 232 -7.38 -1.75 6.38
C LEU A 232 -6.72 -0.57 5.68
N VAL A 233 -6.55 -0.67 4.36
CA VAL A 233 -6.13 0.46 3.52
C VAL A 233 -7.20 1.56 3.60
N MET A 234 -6.78 2.77 3.91
CA MET A 234 -7.67 3.92 4.13
C MET A 234 -7.15 5.15 3.40
N SER A 235 -8.08 6.03 3.01
CA SER A 235 -7.81 7.41 2.65
C SER A 235 -7.46 8.23 3.91
N TYR A 236 -6.56 9.17 3.78
CA TYR A 236 -6.13 10.00 4.91
C TYR A 236 -6.48 11.48 4.73
N THR A 237 -6.20 12.06 3.57
CA THR A 237 -6.38 13.49 3.34
C THR A 237 -6.77 13.77 1.89
N PRO A 238 -7.66 14.77 1.66
CA PRO A 238 -7.99 15.16 0.29
C PRO A 238 -6.81 15.64 -0.57
N ALA A 239 -5.61 15.78 0.00
CA ALA A 239 -4.40 16.16 -0.72
C ALA A 239 -3.64 14.94 -1.32
N GLU A 240 -4.10 13.72 -1.06
CA GLU A 240 -3.53 12.49 -1.62
C GLU A 240 -4.07 12.19 -3.01
N ASP A 241 -3.26 11.53 -3.83
CA ASP A 241 -3.67 10.99 -5.13
C ASP A 241 -3.87 9.48 -5.07
N TYR A 242 -3.24 8.83 -4.10
CA TYR A 242 -3.34 7.40 -3.88
C TYR A 242 -3.20 7.10 -2.38
N THR A 243 -3.78 5.99 -1.94
CA THR A 243 -3.71 5.58 -0.52
C THR A 243 -2.28 5.22 -0.14
N CYS A 244 -1.81 5.66 1.02
CA CYS A 244 -0.50 5.30 1.55
C CYS A 244 -0.35 3.78 1.73
N GLY A 245 -1.34 3.13 2.35
CA GLY A 245 -1.53 1.69 2.40
C GLY A 245 -0.45 0.92 3.14
N GLU A 246 0.25 1.51 4.12
CA GLU A 246 1.24 0.78 4.90
C GLU A 246 0.59 -0.35 5.71
N GLN A 247 1.11 -1.56 5.53
CA GLN A 247 0.70 -2.76 6.24
C GLN A 247 1.91 -3.60 6.65
N ASN A 248 1.82 -4.28 7.78
CA ASN A 248 2.86 -5.24 8.21
C ASN A 248 2.78 -6.56 7.44
N ARG A 249 1.65 -6.81 6.77
CA ARG A 249 1.42 -7.98 5.92
C ARG A 249 0.38 -7.66 4.85
N PHE A 250 0.54 -8.20 3.65
CA PHE A 250 -0.47 -8.14 2.60
C PHE A 250 -1.66 -9.01 2.94
N PHE A 251 -2.81 -8.42 3.24
CA PHE A 251 -4.05 -9.14 3.48
C PHE A 251 -5.29 -8.38 2.97
N ASP A 252 -5.24 -7.06 2.88
CA ASP A 252 -6.37 -6.26 2.40
C ASP A 252 -6.48 -6.31 0.88
N MET A 253 -7.70 -6.23 0.36
CA MET A 253 -8.00 -6.35 -1.06
C MET A 253 -8.88 -5.21 -1.54
N PRO A 254 -8.54 -4.57 -2.67
CA PRO A 254 -9.40 -3.54 -3.22
C PRO A 254 -10.72 -4.11 -3.73
N THR A 255 -11.79 -3.35 -3.53
CA THR A 255 -13.08 -3.60 -4.20
C THR A 255 -13.12 -3.03 -5.62
N GLY A 256 -12.14 -2.18 -5.98
CA GLY A 256 -11.97 -1.55 -7.27
C GLY A 256 -10.73 -0.66 -7.28
N ARG A 257 -10.55 0.10 -8.34
CA ARG A 257 -9.42 1.01 -8.49
C ARG A 257 -9.39 2.12 -7.43
N TRP A 258 -10.56 2.61 -7.04
CA TRP A 258 -10.71 3.83 -6.27
C TRP A 258 -11.20 3.56 -4.85
N LEU A 259 -10.61 4.23 -3.88
CA LEU A 259 -11.06 4.32 -2.50
C LEU A 259 -11.23 5.81 -2.16
N ASP A 260 -12.45 6.25 -1.91
CA ASP A 260 -12.79 7.66 -1.64
C ASP A 260 -12.28 8.66 -2.69
N GLY A 261 -12.09 8.20 -3.94
CA GLY A 261 -11.58 8.99 -5.05
C GLY A 261 -10.05 8.89 -5.28
N GLU A 262 -9.33 8.23 -4.41
CA GLU A 262 -7.89 7.98 -4.48
C GLU A 262 -7.59 6.62 -5.13
N GLN A 263 -6.46 6.51 -5.85
CA GLN A 263 -5.99 5.23 -6.36
C GLN A 263 -5.66 4.29 -5.21
N TRP A 264 -6.32 3.14 -5.14
CA TRP A 264 -6.02 2.15 -4.11
C TRP A 264 -4.60 1.60 -4.26
N HIS A 265 -3.81 1.68 -3.20
CA HIS A 265 -2.44 1.20 -3.14
C HIS A 265 -2.16 0.60 -1.77
N ILE A 266 -1.29 -0.41 -1.73
CA ILE A 266 -0.81 -1.05 -0.51
C ILE A 266 0.70 -1.22 -0.55
N LEU A 267 1.36 -1.01 0.60
CA LEU A 267 2.79 -1.21 0.81
C LEU A 267 3.00 -2.18 1.97
N SER A 268 3.85 -3.19 1.77
CA SER A 268 4.35 -4.06 2.83
C SER A 268 5.73 -4.62 2.48
N TYR A 269 6.38 -5.24 3.46
CA TYR A 269 7.71 -5.83 3.28
C TYR A 269 7.64 -7.31 2.92
N LEU A 270 8.62 -7.76 2.13
CA LEU A 270 8.79 -9.16 1.75
C LEU A 270 9.50 -9.95 2.86
N GLY A 271 10.48 -9.35 3.50
CA GLY A 271 11.33 -9.95 4.50
C GLY A 271 10.68 -10.23 5.86
N SER A 272 11.49 -10.41 6.88
CA SER A 272 11.02 -10.56 8.28
C SER A 272 10.58 -9.23 8.89
N SER A 273 11.03 -8.12 8.32
CA SER A 273 10.68 -6.73 8.64
C SER A 273 11.13 -5.84 7.46
N TRP A 274 10.94 -4.51 7.59
CA TRP A 274 11.36 -3.51 6.61
C TRP A 274 12.86 -3.59 6.29
N GLY A 275 13.19 -3.72 5.01
CA GLY A 275 14.58 -3.82 4.51
C GLY A 275 15.34 -5.05 4.99
N GLN A 276 14.69 -6.11 5.48
CA GLN A 276 15.31 -7.30 6.03
C GLN A 276 15.21 -8.51 5.11
N ALA A 277 16.10 -9.49 5.35
CA ALA A 277 16.17 -10.74 4.61
C ALA A 277 14.98 -11.68 4.87
N GLY A 278 14.90 -12.73 4.06
CA GLY A 278 13.87 -13.76 4.15
C GLY A 278 12.60 -13.40 3.41
N SER A 279 11.54 -14.16 3.67
CA SER A 279 10.21 -13.90 3.14
C SER A 279 9.16 -14.37 4.14
N GLN A 280 8.19 -13.50 4.43
CA GLN A 280 7.01 -13.88 5.21
C GLN A 280 5.90 -14.49 4.34
N TYR A 281 6.13 -14.61 3.03
CA TYR A 281 5.17 -15.17 2.06
C TYR A 281 5.80 -16.35 1.32
N SER A 282 5.00 -17.34 1.00
CA SER A 282 5.36 -18.29 -0.04
C SER A 282 5.35 -17.59 -1.41
N LYS A 283 6.09 -18.14 -2.38
CA LYS A 283 6.07 -17.64 -3.77
C LYS A 283 4.66 -17.59 -4.34
N ARG A 284 3.88 -18.64 -4.10
CA ARG A 284 2.50 -18.74 -4.57
C ARG A 284 1.62 -17.65 -3.97
N GLU A 285 1.68 -17.50 -2.63
CA GLU A 285 0.87 -16.54 -1.90
C GLU A 285 1.10 -15.09 -2.40
N LEU A 286 2.37 -14.68 -2.53
CA LEU A 286 2.69 -13.32 -2.96
C LEU A 286 2.26 -13.07 -4.41
N ARG A 287 2.57 -13.99 -5.34
CA ARG A 287 2.22 -13.81 -6.75
C ARG A 287 0.69 -13.74 -6.97
N GLU A 288 -0.07 -14.59 -6.28
CA GLU A 288 -1.53 -14.58 -6.35
C GLU A 288 -2.10 -13.30 -5.75
N TYR A 289 -1.56 -12.86 -4.62
CA TYR A 289 -1.96 -11.60 -4.02
C TYR A 289 -1.75 -10.40 -4.94
N VAL A 290 -0.53 -10.24 -5.48
CA VAL A 290 -0.22 -9.15 -6.42
C VAL A 290 -1.09 -9.22 -7.66
N PHE A 291 -1.30 -10.41 -8.21
CA PHE A 291 -2.21 -10.62 -9.33
C PHE A 291 -3.63 -10.16 -9.00
N ASP A 292 -4.20 -10.60 -7.89
CA ASP A 292 -5.57 -10.29 -7.50
C ASP A 292 -5.79 -8.78 -7.27
N VAL A 293 -4.84 -8.11 -6.61
CA VAL A 293 -4.88 -6.66 -6.40
C VAL A 293 -4.85 -5.93 -7.74
N THR A 294 -3.92 -6.29 -8.63
CA THR A 294 -3.76 -5.60 -9.92
C THR A 294 -4.94 -5.82 -10.85
N GLN A 295 -5.57 -7.02 -10.85
CA GLN A 295 -6.78 -7.30 -11.63
C GLN A 295 -7.98 -6.46 -11.17
N ARG A 296 -8.02 -6.04 -9.92
CA ARG A 296 -9.04 -5.14 -9.36
C ARG A 296 -8.71 -3.67 -9.54
N GLY A 297 -7.58 -3.37 -10.16
CA GLY A 297 -7.12 -2.01 -10.42
C GLY A 297 -6.35 -1.36 -9.28
N GLY A 298 -6.02 -2.11 -8.22
CA GLY A 298 -5.11 -1.70 -7.16
C GLY A 298 -3.65 -1.74 -7.58
N VAL A 299 -2.77 -1.18 -6.75
CA VAL A 299 -1.32 -1.13 -6.93
C VAL A 299 -0.62 -1.66 -5.68
N VAL A 300 0.49 -2.38 -5.85
CA VAL A 300 1.25 -2.99 -4.76
C VAL A 300 2.69 -2.50 -4.76
N SER A 301 3.16 -1.96 -3.63
CA SER A 301 4.59 -1.74 -3.37
C SER A 301 5.13 -2.85 -2.46
N ILE A 302 6.29 -3.41 -2.82
CA ILE A 302 6.93 -4.49 -2.07
C ILE A 302 8.30 -4.03 -1.61
N ASP A 303 8.49 -3.89 -0.30
CA ASP A 303 9.80 -3.58 0.27
C ASP A 303 10.70 -4.81 0.30
N VAL A 304 11.95 -4.62 -0.08
CA VAL A 304 12.94 -5.67 -0.17
C VAL A 304 14.28 -5.25 0.45
N LEU A 305 15.10 -6.23 0.81
CA LEU A 305 16.46 -5.98 1.30
C LEU A 305 17.36 -5.49 0.17
N LEU A 306 17.86 -4.27 0.33
CA LEU A 306 18.85 -3.63 -0.54
C LEU A 306 20.19 -3.56 0.16
N PHE A 307 21.27 -3.99 -0.53
CA PHE A 307 22.64 -3.84 -0.06
C PHE A 307 23.24 -2.49 -0.48
N ARG A 308 24.29 -2.08 0.23
CA ARG A 308 24.97 -0.80 0.01
C ARG A 308 25.49 -0.61 -1.43
N ASP A 309 25.80 -1.69 -2.12
CA ASP A 309 26.36 -1.68 -3.49
C ASP A 309 25.28 -1.68 -4.59
N GLY A 310 23.99 -1.56 -4.23
CA GLY A 310 22.86 -1.58 -5.17
C GLY A 310 22.38 -2.98 -5.54
N SER A 311 22.98 -4.05 -5.02
CA SER A 311 22.44 -5.41 -5.18
C SER A 311 21.29 -5.67 -4.19
N LEU A 312 20.41 -6.61 -4.55
CA LEU A 312 19.30 -7.06 -3.71
C LEU A 312 19.55 -8.48 -3.18
N ASP A 313 18.82 -8.85 -2.14
CA ASP A 313 18.79 -10.22 -1.65
C ASP A 313 18.34 -11.18 -2.74
N ARG A 314 19.17 -12.18 -3.04
CA ARG A 314 18.96 -13.10 -4.17
C ARG A 314 17.67 -13.92 -4.01
N SER A 315 17.35 -14.31 -2.79
CA SER A 315 16.13 -15.10 -2.53
C SER A 315 14.87 -14.29 -2.78
N GLN A 316 14.90 -13.01 -2.43
CA GLN A 316 13.79 -12.08 -2.68
C GLN A 316 13.66 -11.75 -4.17
N VAL A 317 14.77 -11.59 -4.89
CA VAL A 317 14.78 -11.44 -6.36
C VAL A 317 14.09 -12.62 -7.04
N GLU A 318 14.36 -13.86 -6.62
CA GLU A 318 13.71 -15.04 -7.20
C GLU A 318 12.20 -15.12 -6.90
N ILE A 319 11.76 -14.58 -5.77
CA ILE A 319 10.32 -14.46 -5.45
C ILE A 319 9.66 -13.42 -6.36
N LEU A 320 10.30 -12.26 -6.55
CA LEU A 320 9.77 -11.21 -7.43
C LEU A 320 9.74 -11.63 -8.91
N LYS A 321 10.70 -12.43 -9.37
CA LYS A 321 10.66 -13.02 -10.72
C LYS A 321 9.45 -13.93 -10.91
N ASP A 322 9.04 -14.63 -9.85
CA ASP A 322 7.82 -15.44 -9.87
C ASP A 322 6.55 -14.58 -9.98
N VAL A 323 6.50 -13.44 -9.27
CA VAL A 323 5.43 -12.43 -9.42
C VAL A 323 5.36 -11.90 -10.85
N ARG A 324 6.51 -11.51 -11.42
CA ARG A 324 6.59 -11.06 -12.83
C ARG A 324 6.04 -12.10 -13.80
N ARG A 325 6.43 -13.36 -13.62
CA ARG A 325 5.97 -14.48 -14.47
C ARG A 325 4.45 -14.60 -14.40
N GLU A 326 3.85 -14.60 -13.21
CA GLU A 326 2.41 -14.67 -13.01
C GLU A 326 1.68 -13.53 -13.74
N LEU A 327 2.15 -12.28 -13.57
CA LEU A 327 1.53 -11.13 -14.23
C LEU A 327 1.63 -11.18 -15.75
N ASN A 328 2.71 -11.74 -16.30
CA ASN A 328 2.88 -11.91 -17.75
C ASN A 328 2.00 -13.05 -18.29
N GLU A 329 1.95 -14.20 -17.62
CA GLU A 329 1.13 -15.34 -17.99
C GLU A 329 -0.37 -14.99 -17.89
N ALA A 330 -0.76 -14.20 -16.90
CA ALA A 330 -2.14 -13.76 -16.75
C ALA A 330 -2.66 -12.94 -17.94
N LYS A 331 -1.79 -12.24 -18.65
CA LYS A 331 -2.15 -11.54 -19.90
C LYS A 331 -2.55 -12.50 -21.03
N THR A 332 -2.16 -13.78 -20.93
CA THR A 332 -2.43 -14.83 -21.91
C THR A 332 -3.43 -15.86 -21.43
N ARG A 333 -3.84 -15.83 -20.15
CA ARG A 333 -4.81 -16.78 -19.58
C ARG A 333 -6.20 -16.53 -20.14
N THR A 334 -6.89 -17.65 -20.39
CA THR A 334 -8.32 -17.66 -20.71
C THR A 334 -9.11 -17.00 -19.57
N PRO A 335 -10.15 -16.20 -19.89
CA PRO A 335 -10.94 -15.53 -18.87
C PRO A 335 -11.50 -16.49 -17.82
N ILE A 336 -11.68 -15.97 -16.60
CA ILE A 336 -12.46 -16.50 -15.47
C ILE A 336 -13.49 -17.53 -15.94
N PRO A 337 -13.61 -18.72 -15.30
CA PRO A 337 -14.65 -19.70 -15.65
C PRO A 337 -15.98 -18.98 -15.84
N PRO A 338 -16.61 -19.08 -17.01
CA PRO A 338 -17.76 -18.25 -17.31
C PRO A 338 -18.84 -18.52 -16.27
N GLY A 339 -19.21 -17.47 -15.52
CA GLY A 339 -20.34 -17.45 -14.62
C GLY A 339 -20.07 -17.52 -13.12
N ASN A 340 -18.89 -17.90 -12.64
CA ASN A 340 -18.60 -17.86 -11.19
C ASN A 340 -18.34 -16.42 -10.71
N LEU A 341 -19.33 -15.82 -10.05
CA LEU A 341 -19.28 -14.45 -9.54
C LEU A 341 -18.34 -14.28 -8.34
N ALA A 342 -18.06 -15.36 -7.59
CA ALA A 342 -17.20 -15.32 -6.40
C ALA A 342 -15.72 -15.47 -6.73
N PHE A 343 -15.36 -15.90 -7.95
CA PHE A 343 -13.98 -16.16 -8.33
C PHE A 343 -13.08 -14.93 -8.06
N ARG A 344 -12.05 -15.15 -7.22
CA ARG A 344 -11.06 -14.15 -6.79
C ARG A 344 -11.65 -12.86 -6.22
N LYS A 345 -12.83 -12.97 -5.59
CA LYS A 345 -13.45 -11.86 -4.86
C LYS A 345 -12.91 -11.74 -3.45
N GLN A 346 -13.14 -10.58 -2.83
CA GLN A 346 -12.76 -10.37 -1.44
C GLN A 346 -13.52 -11.35 -0.53
N ALA A 347 -12.77 -12.06 0.31
CA ALA A 347 -13.32 -13.02 1.25
C ALA A 347 -12.81 -12.76 2.67
N LYS A 348 -13.64 -13.10 3.67
CA LYS A 348 -13.34 -12.98 5.09
C LYS A 348 -13.79 -14.22 5.85
N LEU A 349 -13.08 -14.51 6.94
CA LEU A 349 -13.46 -15.50 7.94
C LEU A 349 -14.09 -14.74 9.10
N LEU A 350 -15.35 -15.03 9.42
CA LEU A 350 -16.08 -14.31 10.47
C LEU A 350 -16.57 -15.29 11.55
N SER A 351 -16.74 -14.77 12.78
CA SER A 351 -17.54 -15.48 13.80
C SER A 351 -18.91 -15.88 13.25
N LEU A 352 -19.56 -16.85 13.85
CA LEU A 352 -20.84 -17.38 13.34
C LEU A 352 -21.90 -16.29 13.15
N ASP A 353 -21.95 -15.34 14.06
CA ASP A 353 -22.85 -14.16 13.99
C ASP A 353 -22.43 -13.13 12.92
N GLY A 354 -21.22 -13.29 12.37
CA GLY A 354 -20.67 -12.43 11.34
C GLY A 354 -20.23 -11.04 11.80
N THR A 355 -20.01 -10.85 13.11
CA THR A 355 -19.66 -9.54 13.71
C THR A 355 -18.15 -9.34 13.89
N ARG A 356 -17.37 -10.42 14.01
CA ARG A 356 -15.94 -10.37 14.29
C ARG A 356 -15.15 -11.13 13.23
N GLU A 357 -14.10 -10.52 12.70
CA GLU A 357 -13.17 -11.18 11.78
C GLU A 357 -12.24 -12.14 12.57
N LEU A 358 -12.03 -13.32 12.02
CA LEU A 358 -11.23 -14.38 12.61
C LEU A 358 -9.86 -14.46 11.95
N SER A 359 -8.86 -14.89 12.70
CA SER A 359 -7.55 -15.26 12.17
C SER A 359 -7.63 -16.54 11.34
N VAL A 360 -6.64 -16.77 10.50
CA VAL A 360 -6.48 -18.05 9.78
C VAL A 360 -5.93 -19.13 10.69
N ASN A 361 -6.23 -20.41 10.37
CA ASN A 361 -5.76 -21.54 11.15
C ASN A 361 -4.24 -21.77 11.02
N SER A 362 -3.67 -21.45 9.86
CA SER A 362 -2.24 -21.56 9.59
C SER A 362 -1.83 -20.52 8.55
N GLY A 363 -0.53 -20.31 8.36
CA GLY A 363 0.00 -19.39 7.36
C GLY A 363 -0.34 -19.71 5.90
N VAL A 364 -1.14 -20.77 5.64
CA VAL A 364 -1.52 -21.22 4.29
C VAL A 364 -3.04 -21.35 4.08
N CYS A 365 -3.86 -20.94 5.06
CA CYS A 365 -5.34 -21.11 5.02
C CYS A 365 -6.07 -19.75 4.88
N PHE A 366 -5.58 -18.88 4.02
CA PHE A 366 -6.13 -17.52 3.86
C PHE A 366 -7.57 -17.52 3.31
N PRO A 367 -8.38 -16.49 3.65
CA PRO A 367 -9.76 -16.38 3.19
C PRO A 367 -9.91 -16.46 1.66
N ARG A 368 -8.99 -15.88 0.89
CA ARG A 368 -9.03 -15.88 -0.57
C ARG A 368 -8.92 -17.25 -1.21
N LEU A 369 -8.37 -18.25 -0.50
CA LEU A 369 -8.17 -19.59 -1.01
C LEU A 369 -9.49 -20.38 -1.16
N GLY A 370 -10.58 -19.88 -0.60
CA GLY A 370 -11.90 -20.45 -0.83
C GLY A 370 -12.62 -19.91 -2.07
N VAL A 371 -11.96 -19.05 -2.88
CA VAL A 371 -12.48 -18.48 -4.14
C VAL A 371 -11.41 -18.35 -5.22
N ASP A 372 -10.29 -19.09 -5.12
CA ASP A 372 -9.13 -18.96 -6.01
C ASP A 372 -9.19 -19.88 -7.25
N GLY A 373 -10.17 -20.76 -7.30
CA GLY A 373 -10.36 -21.72 -8.39
C GLY A 373 -9.49 -22.99 -8.27
N ASP A 374 -8.80 -23.19 -7.14
CA ASP A 374 -7.97 -24.37 -6.88
C ASP A 374 -8.59 -25.22 -5.74
N PRO A 375 -9.23 -26.34 -6.04
CA PRO A 375 -9.86 -27.18 -5.00
C PRO A 375 -8.86 -27.87 -4.05
N ASN A 376 -7.55 -27.75 -4.30
CA ASN A 376 -6.50 -28.29 -3.42
C ASN A 376 -6.05 -27.32 -2.34
N THR A 377 -6.55 -26.08 -2.33
CA THR A 377 -6.36 -25.09 -1.29
C THR A 377 -7.63 -24.90 -0.49
N CYS A 378 -7.58 -24.31 0.69
CA CYS A 378 -8.80 -23.99 1.43
C CYS A 378 -8.65 -22.80 2.37
N ALA A 379 -9.75 -22.09 2.59
CA ALA A 379 -9.91 -21.13 3.66
C ALA A 379 -10.36 -21.86 4.93
N LEU A 380 -9.65 -21.60 6.06
CA LEU A 380 -9.92 -22.24 7.34
C LEU A 380 -9.65 -21.28 8.49
N ALA A 381 -10.65 -21.04 9.32
CA ALA A 381 -10.54 -20.16 10.49
C ALA A 381 -9.67 -20.79 11.59
N GLY A 382 -8.93 -19.95 12.32
CA GLY A 382 -8.11 -20.35 13.45
C GLY A 382 -8.89 -20.35 14.77
N GLY A 383 -8.85 -21.49 15.48
CA GLY A 383 -9.22 -21.59 16.90
C GLY A 383 -10.69 -21.43 17.27
N GLU A 384 -11.58 -21.11 16.34
CA GLU A 384 -13.01 -20.87 16.62
C GLU A 384 -13.90 -21.56 15.59
N TRP A 385 -14.93 -22.23 16.09
CA TRP A 385 -15.94 -22.88 15.27
C TRP A 385 -17.23 -23.05 16.10
N PRO A 386 -18.43 -23.03 15.44
CA PRO A 386 -18.66 -22.82 14.01
C PRO A 386 -18.31 -21.39 13.57
N TRP A 387 -18.07 -21.21 12.28
CA TRP A 387 -17.70 -19.93 11.70
C TRP A 387 -18.39 -19.67 10.36
N THR A 388 -18.30 -18.45 9.87
CA THR A 388 -18.92 -17.98 8.64
C THR A 388 -17.89 -17.57 7.60
N TYR A 389 -17.98 -18.12 6.40
CA TYR A 389 -17.25 -17.66 5.23
C TYR A 389 -18.03 -16.56 4.53
N HIS A 390 -17.42 -15.42 4.34
CA HIS A 390 -18.05 -14.22 3.77
C HIS A 390 -17.34 -13.78 2.51
N VAL A 391 -18.09 -13.50 1.43
CA VAL A 391 -17.57 -12.99 0.15
C VAL A 391 -18.32 -11.74 -0.26
N ASP A 392 -17.58 -10.70 -0.69
CA ASP A 392 -18.09 -9.49 -1.33
C ASP A 392 -17.96 -9.66 -2.86
N LEU A 393 -19.07 -9.74 -3.58
CA LEU A 393 -19.10 -9.85 -5.03
C LEU A 393 -18.79 -8.53 -5.75
N VAL A 394 -18.69 -7.42 -4.99
CA VAL A 394 -18.49 -6.03 -5.44
C VAL A 394 -19.75 -5.43 -6.05
N ASP A 395 -20.37 -6.14 -7.01
CA ASP A 395 -21.57 -5.69 -7.70
C ASP A 395 -22.83 -6.37 -7.17
N THR A 396 -23.90 -5.60 -7.05
CA THR A 396 -25.22 -6.15 -6.77
C THR A 396 -25.78 -6.84 -8.01
N THR A 397 -26.06 -8.14 -7.91
CA THR A 397 -26.50 -8.97 -9.05
C THR A 397 -27.51 -10.03 -8.62
N PRO A 398 -28.39 -10.51 -9.52
CA PRO A 398 -29.23 -11.67 -9.23
C PRO A 398 -28.37 -12.94 -9.05
N ILE A 399 -28.61 -13.68 -7.97
CA ILE A 399 -27.98 -14.95 -7.62
C ILE A 399 -29.05 -16.00 -7.50
N GLN A 400 -28.85 -17.18 -8.09
CA GLN A 400 -29.80 -18.29 -7.98
C GLN A 400 -29.13 -19.66 -7.66
N ARG A 401 -27.79 -19.71 -7.65
CA ARG A 401 -27.07 -20.94 -7.34
C ARG A 401 -25.77 -20.64 -6.60
N VAL A 402 -25.54 -21.39 -5.54
CA VAL A 402 -24.29 -21.36 -4.75
C VAL A 402 -23.81 -22.78 -4.58
N LYS A 403 -22.53 -23.04 -4.92
CA LYS A 403 -21.87 -24.33 -4.71
C LYS A 403 -20.70 -24.16 -3.76
N VAL A 404 -20.56 -25.08 -2.82
CA VAL A 404 -19.46 -25.11 -1.85
C VAL A 404 -18.73 -26.43 -2.00
N THR A 405 -17.41 -26.35 -2.18
CA THR A 405 -16.50 -27.51 -2.14
C THR A 405 -15.70 -27.41 -0.83
N PHE A 406 -15.62 -28.53 -0.12
CA PHE A 406 -14.92 -28.58 1.16
C PHE A 406 -13.50 -29.09 1.00
N GLY A 407 -12.60 -28.64 1.89
CA GLY A 407 -11.22 -29.07 2.01
C GLY A 407 -11.04 -30.15 3.08
N SER A 408 -10.15 -29.88 4.03
CA SER A 408 -9.79 -30.84 5.11
C SER A 408 -10.88 -31.07 6.16
N GLY A 409 -11.97 -30.29 6.14
CA GLY A 409 -13.09 -30.41 7.06
C GLY A 409 -14.37 -29.87 6.44
N TYR A 410 -15.53 -30.34 6.95
CA TYR A 410 -16.84 -29.95 6.47
C TYR A 410 -17.88 -29.88 7.59
N PRO A 411 -18.87 -28.98 7.52
CA PRO A 411 -20.00 -28.98 8.45
C PRO A 411 -21.02 -30.06 8.02
N THR A 412 -21.73 -30.64 8.98
CA THR A 412 -22.87 -31.51 8.67
C THR A 412 -24.14 -30.72 8.38
N GLN A 413 -24.15 -29.43 8.77
CA GLN A 413 -25.24 -28.50 8.47
C GLN A 413 -24.66 -27.11 8.18
N LEU A 414 -25.18 -26.43 7.17
CA LEU A 414 -24.83 -25.04 6.87
C LEU A 414 -26.02 -24.24 6.35
N GLU A 415 -25.93 -22.92 6.47
CA GLU A 415 -26.85 -21.98 5.84
C GLU A 415 -26.11 -21.11 4.82
N ILE A 416 -26.78 -20.80 3.71
CA ILE A 416 -26.36 -19.82 2.74
C ILE A 416 -27.22 -18.58 2.93
N LYS A 417 -26.55 -17.43 3.15
CA LYS A 417 -27.19 -16.14 3.35
C LYS A 417 -26.73 -15.13 2.32
N LEU A 418 -27.65 -14.30 1.86
CA LEU A 418 -27.41 -13.23 0.90
C LEU A 418 -27.75 -11.88 1.49
N SER A 419 -27.06 -10.83 1.06
CA SER A 419 -27.33 -9.45 1.46
C SER A 419 -26.98 -8.46 0.35
N THR A 420 -27.69 -7.35 0.26
CA THR A 420 -27.37 -6.23 -0.63
C THR A 420 -26.45 -5.20 0.04
N ASP A 421 -26.52 -5.05 1.36
CA ASP A 421 -25.88 -3.98 2.15
C ASP A 421 -24.88 -4.49 3.21
N GLY A 422 -24.74 -5.82 3.33
CA GLY A 422 -23.88 -6.44 4.33
C GLY A 422 -24.39 -6.39 5.77
N LYS A 423 -25.59 -5.80 6.00
CA LYS A 423 -26.22 -5.61 7.32
C LYS A 423 -27.45 -6.47 7.51
N VAL A 424 -28.36 -6.46 6.54
CA VAL A 424 -29.56 -7.29 6.55
C VAL A 424 -29.34 -8.53 5.70
N TRP A 425 -29.53 -9.71 6.31
CA TRP A 425 -29.24 -11.01 5.72
C TRP A 425 -30.48 -11.86 5.54
N GLN A 426 -30.65 -12.41 4.35
CA GLN A 426 -31.70 -13.38 4.01
C GLN A 426 -31.08 -14.77 3.92
N THR A 427 -31.55 -15.74 4.68
CA THR A 427 -31.22 -17.16 4.46
C THR A 427 -31.96 -17.65 3.20
N VAL A 428 -31.20 -18.08 2.19
CA VAL A 428 -31.74 -18.56 0.92
C VAL A 428 -31.70 -20.08 0.83
N ALA A 429 -30.86 -20.74 1.62
CA ALA A 429 -30.81 -22.19 1.73
C ALA A 429 -30.30 -22.63 3.11
N ALA A 430 -30.82 -23.76 3.58
CA ALA A 430 -30.31 -24.50 4.72
C ALA A 430 -30.08 -25.94 4.26
N LEU A 431 -28.84 -26.44 4.37
CA LEU A 431 -28.42 -27.76 3.94
C LEU A 431 -28.07 -28.60 5.18
N ALA A 432 -28.47 -29.84 5.20
CA ALA A 432 -28.22 -30.78 6.29
C ALA A 432 -27.70 -32.11 5.72
N ASP A 433 -27.22 -32.95 6.62
CA ASP A 433 -26.72 -34.32 6.30
C ASP A 433 -25.57 -34.30 5.26
N LEU A 434 -24.72 -33.26 5.36
CA LEU A 434 -23.55 -33.13 4.51
C LEU A 434 -22.48 -34.15 4.93
N ASP A 435 -21.84 -34.74 3.91
CA ASP A 435 -20.85 -35.83 4.05
C ASP A 435 -19.42 -35.42 3.58
N GLY A 436 -19.19 -34.14 3.34
CA GLY A 436 -17.93 -33.60 2.82
C GLY A 436 -17.85 -33.55 1.29
N SER A 437 -18.79 -34.16 0.58
CA SER A 437 -18.93 -33.98 -0.87
C SER A 437 -19.33 -32.54 -1.20
N PRO A 438 -18.97 -32.00 -2.39
CA PRO A 438 -19.43 -30.67 -2.81
C PRO A 438 -20.96 -30.56 -2.75
N CYS A 439 -21.46 -29.53 -2.10
CA CYS A 439 -22.88 -29.26 -2.00
C CYS A 439 -23.32 -28.10 -2.87
N THR A 440 -24.55 -28.12 -3.36
CA THR A 440 -25.12 -27.06 -4.21
C THR A 440 -26.49 -26.67 -3.71
N ALA A 441 -26.74 -25.38 -3.53
CA ALA A 441 -28.05 -24.81 -3.30
C ALA A 441 -28.51 -24.08 -4.56
N THR A 442 -29.77 -24.33 -4.95
CA THR A 442 -30.46 -23.62 -6.04
C THR A 442 -31.74 -23.04 -5.48
N PHE A 443 -32.02 -21.77 -5.75
CA PHE A 443 -33.16 -21.03 -5.22
C PHE A 443 -33.67 -20.01 -6.25
N ALA A 444 -34.84 -19.41 -6.00
CA ALA A 444 -35.34 -18.32 -6.83
C ALA A 444 -34.34 -17.16 -6.84
N PRO A 445 -34.14 -16.46 -7.98
CA PRO A 445 -33.17 -15.38 -8.07
C PRO A 445 -33.33 -14.34 -6.96
N VAL A 446 -32.28 -14.07 -6.21
CA VAL A 446 -32.20 -13.05 -5.15
C VAL A 446 -31.12 -12.06 -5.51
N THR A 447 -31.46 -10.77 -5.57
CA THR A 447 -30.49 -9.72 -5.84
C THR A 447 -29.64 -9.48 -4.60
N ALA A 448 -28.31 -9.64 -4.72
CA ALA A 448 -27.37 -9.47 -3.61
C ALA A 448 -25.97 -9.05 -4.08
N ARG A 449 -25.21 -8.49 -3.18
CA ARG A 449 -23.78 -8.21 -3.30
C ARG A 449 -22.93 -9.14 -2.42
N TYR A 450 -23.44 -9.52 -1.27
CA TYR A 450 -22.70 -10.29 -0.28
C TYR A 450 -23.27 -11.69 -0.14
N VAL A 451 -22.36 -12.65 0.00
CA VAL A 451 -22.69 -14.07 0.21
C VAL A 451 -22.03 -14.55 1.50
N ARG A 452 -22.77 -15.27 2.32
CA ARG A 452 -22.26 -15.98 3.50
C ARG A 452 -22.55 -17.46 3.42
N VAL A 453 -21.56 -18.27 3.78
CA VAL A 453 -21.70 -19.69 4.09
C VAL A 453 -21.45 -19.84 5.58
N CYS A 454 -22.50 -20.14 6.33
CA CYS A 454 -22.49 -20.23 7.78
C CYS A 454 -22.52 -21.70 8.20
N ALA A 455 -21.46 -22.19 8.84
CA ALA A 455 -21.47 -23.52 9.43
C ALA A 455 -22.36 -23.54 10.66
N ILE A 456 -23.44 -24.34 10.63
CA ILE A 456 -24.37 -24.47 11.77
C ILE A 456 -23.94 -25.61 12.69
N LYS A 457 -23.57 -26.73 12.10
CA LYS A 457 -23.02 -27.88 12.80
C LYS A 457 -21.74 -28.32 12.12
N PRO A 458 -20.57 -28.08 12.74
CA PRO A 458 -19.26 -28.31 12.10
C PRO A 458 -18.79 -29.78 12.17
N ASP A 459 -19.33 -30.58 13.08
CA ASP A 459 -18.87 -31.92 13.37
C ASP A 459 -19.54 -32.97 12.46
N GLY A 460 -18.90 -33.30 11.35
CA GLY A 460 -19.24 -34.47 10.54
C GLY A 460 -18.64 -35.76 11.12
N PRO A 461 -19.03 -36.94 10.61
CA PRO A 461 -18.58 -38.26 11.09
C PRO A 461 -17.04 -38.41 11.10
N GLU A 462 -16.38 -37.83 10.11
CA GLU A 462 -14.92 -37.90 9.91
C GLU A 462 -14.17 -36.68 10.51
N GLN A 463 -14.87 -35.65 10.97
CA GLN A 463 -14.24 -34.39 11.37
C GLN A 463 -13.58 -34.42 12.76
N LYS A 464 -13.97 -35.30 13.66
CA LYS A 464 -13.39 -35.43 15.01
C LYS A 464 -13.06 -34.07 15.69
N GLY A 465 -13.98 -33.14 15.61
CA GLY A 465 -13.81 -31.77 16.14
C GLY A 465 -13.10 -30.80 15.21
N THR A 466 -12.89 -31.10 13.93
CA THR A 466 -12.38 -30.17 12.93
C THR A 466 -13.45 -29.22 12.44
N GLN A 467 -13.00 -28.11 11.86
CA GLN A 467 -13.87 -27.03 11.39
C GLN A 467 -14.20 -27.18 9.92
N MET A 468 -15.26 -26.48 9.46
CA MET A 468 -15.49 -26.26 8.03
C MET A 468 -14.24 -25.68 7.38
N ALA A 469 -13.78 -26.29 6.28
CA ALA A 469 -12.72 -25.77 5.42
C ALA A 469 -13.31 -25.56 4.03
N VAL A 470 -13.37 -24.30 3.57
CA VAL A 470 -13.93 -23.97 2.25
C VAL A 470 -12.81 -24.04 1.22
N ALA A 471 -12.80 -25.11 0.40
CA ALA A 471 -11.86 -25.23 -0.71
C ALA A 471 -12.27 -24.34 -1.89
N GLU A 472 -13.59 -24.28 -2.19
CA GLU A 472 -14.07 -23.39 -3.24
C GLU A 472 -15.54 -23.00 -2.99
N LEU A 473 -15.81 -21.70 -3.10
CA LEU A 473 -17.16 -21.14 -3.16
C LEU A 473 -17.42 -20.62 -4.57
N GLU A 474 -18.42 -21.16 -5.22
CA GLU A 474 -18.86 -20.75 -6.54
C GLU A 474 -20.27 -20.14 -6.46
N VAL A 475 -20.47 -18.97 -7.06
CA VAL A 475 -21.73 -18.22 -7.05
C VAL A 475 -22.17 -17.92 -8.47
N TYR A 476 -23.45 -18.15 -8.79
CA TYR A 476 -23.97 -18.04 -10.15
C TYR A 476 -25.31 -17.29 -10.21
N LYS A 477 -25.51 -16.63 -11.37
CA LYS A 477 -26.80 -16.07 -11.77
C LYS A 477 -27.81 -17.19 -12.02
#